data_d55272298be9330ea2614ad13b7a6475
#
_entry.id   d55272298be9330ea2614ad13b7a6475
#
_cell.length_a   1.000
_cell.length_b   1.000
_cell.length_c   1.000
_cell.angle_alpha   90.00
_cell.angle_beta   90.00
_cell.angle_gamma   90.00
#
_symmetry.space_group_name_H-M   'P 1'
#
loop_
_entity.id
_entity.type
_entity.pdbx_description
1 polymer ?
#
loop_
_entity_poly.entity_id
_entity_poly.type
_entity_poly.pdbx_seq_one_letter_code
_entity_poly.pdbx_strand_id
1 'polypeptide(L)'
;MASTGSNATGSSRGRTPIMAGNWKMNLNHQEAVVLVQKLAWTLSDKRHDYGKVEVVVLPPFTDIRSVQTLVDGDRLSIEYGAQDVSVHESGAYTGEISAGMLAKLGCSYVTVGHSERRQYHAETDELVAAKAKAALGAGITPIVCVGEGLAIRQEGTHVPYNTAQVVGSLAGLTAEQVAGLVIAYEPVWAIGTGEVATPDDAQEVCGAIRNQVKESYGADVAAAVRIQYGGSVKAANVSGIMSQPDIDGCLVGGASLQADEFGGICRFYDMPAL
;
A
#
# COMPACT_ATOMS: atom_id res chain seq x y z
N MET A 1 27.46 35.08 12.76
CA MET A 1 26.06 34.80 12.41
C MET A 1 26.03 33.51 11.63
N ALA A 2 25.75 32.41 12.28
CA ALA A 2 25.68 31.09 11.64
C ALA A 2 24.22 30.82 11.34
N SER A 3 23.88 30.67 10.07
CA SER A 3 22.54 30.32 9.63
C SER A 3 22.31 28.83 9.90
N THR A 4 21.42 28.53 10.82
CA THR A 4 20.91 27.17 11.08
C THR A 4 20.01 26.77 9.93
N GLY A 5 20.54 25.93 9.05
CA GLY A 5 19.74 25.28 8.02
C GLY A 5 18.74 24.30 8.67
N SER A 6 17.47 24.61 8.64
CA SER A 6 16.41 23.69 8.99
C SER A 6 16.33 22.61 7.92
N ASN A 7 16.74 21.38 8.26
CA ASN A 7 16.45 20.21 7.45
C ASN A 7 14.93 19.94 7.47
N ALA A 8 14.22 20.50 6.50
CA ALA A 8 12.83 20.16 6.22
C ALA A 8 12.80 18.83 5.44
N THR A 9 12.84 17.70 6.13
CA THR A 9 12.52 16.38 5.56
C THR A 9 11.00 16.14 5.63
N GLY A 10 10.23 17.04 5.02
CA GLY A 10 8.80 16.87 4.76
C GLY A 10 8.60 16.89 3.27
N SER A 11 7.84 15.94 2.76
CA SER A 11 7.56 15.70 1.34
C SER A 11 7.45 17.00 0.52
N SER A 12 8.49 17.35 -0.22
CA SER A 12 8.48 18.43 -1.21
C SER A 12 7.60 18.10 -2.45
N ARG A 13 6.88 16.99 -2.43
CA ARG A 13 6.21 16.35 -3.58
C ARG A 13 4.70 16.59 -3.64
N GLY A 14 4.09 17.20 -2.61
CA GLY A 14 2.64 17.44 -2.55
C GLY A 14 1.78 16.18 -2.33
N ARG A 15 2.39 14.97 -2.24
CA ARG A 15 1.69 13.70 -1.97
C ARG A 15 1.94 13.28 -0.52
N THR A 16 0.86 13.05 0.24
CA THR A 16 0.97 12.52 1.61
C THR A 16 1.38 11.05 1.57
N PRO A 17 2.53 10.68 2.18
CA PRO A 17 2.95 9.29 2.25
C PRO A 17 1.94 8.40 2.96
N ILE A 18 1.83 7.13 2.52
CA ILE A 18 0.92 6.16 3.08
C ILE A 18 1.67 4.89 3.50
N MET A 19 1.56 4.51 4.78
CA MET A 19 2.08 3.25 5.31
C MET A 19 0.93 2.29 5.53
N ALA A 20 0.82 1.26 4.67
CA ALA A 20 -0.22 0.26 4.71
C ALA A 20 0.32 -1.07 5.23
N GLY A 21 -0.20 -1.54 6.34
CA GLY A 21 0.16 -2.83 6.96
C GLY A 21 -0.72 -3.95 6.44
N ASN A 22 -0.23 -4.74 5.49
CA ASN A 22 -0.90 -5.94 5.01
C ASN A 22 -0.60 -7.12 5.95
N TRP A 23 -1.57 -7.51 6.75
CA TRP A 23 -1.41 -8.60 7.71
C TRP A 23 -1.43 -9.98 7.07
N LYS A 24 -1.81 -10.06 5.80
CA LYS A 24 -1.99 -11.32 5.08
C LYS A 24 -2.94 -12.25 5.86
N MET A 25 -2.69 -13.56 5.88
CA MET A 25 -3.51 -14.54 6.60
C MET A 25 -2.95 -14.76 8.02
N ASN A 26 -2.97 -13.70 8.83
CA ASN A 26 -2.50 -13.74 10.22
C ASN A 26 -3.48 -13.07 11.16
N LEU A 27 -3.42 -13.46 12.43
CA LEU A 27 -4.25 -12.98 13.53
C LEU A 27 -5.70 -13.50 13.47
N ASN A 28 -6.38 -13.35 14.57
CA ASN A 28 -7.82 -13.46 14.70
C ASN A 28 -8.38 -12.12 15.20
N HIS A 29 -9.69 -12.01 15.24
CA HIS A 29 -10.38 -10.77 15.59
C HIS A 29 -10.03 -10.20 16.96
N GLN A 30 -9.62 -11.01 17.95
CA GLN A 30 -9.18 -10.53 19.27
C GLN A 30 -7.74 -10.01 19.21
N GLU A 31 -6.84 -10.75 18.56
CA GLU A 31 -5.45 -10.35 18.36
C GLU A 31 -5.36 -9.08 17.50
N ALA A 32 -6.25 -8.93 16.52
CA ALA A 32 -6.39 -7.74 15.69
C ALA A 32 -6.69 -6.49 16.53
N VAL A 33 -7.64 -6.57 17.45
CA VAL A 33 -7.96 -5.49 18.39
C VAL A 33 -6.73 -5.12 19.23
N VAL A 34 -6.04 -6.13 19.79
CA VAL A 34 -4.84 -5.90 20.61
C VAL A 34 -3.73 -5.23 19.80
N LEU A 35 -3.52 -5.65 18.55
CA LEU A 35 -2.48 -5.06 17.69
C LEU A 35 -2.80 -3.61 17.36
N VAL A 36 -4.03 -3.29 16.92
CA VAL A 36 -4.41 -1.91 16.58
C VAL A 36 -4.34 -1.00 17.81
N GLN A 37 -4.77 -1.48 18.98
CA GLN A 37 -4.68 -0.71 20.22
C GLN A 37 -3.23 -0.40 20.61
N LYS A 38 -2.33 -1.39 20.53
CA LYS A 38 -0.90 -1.20 20.77
C LYS A 38 -0.28 -0.22 19.76
N LEU A 39 -0.64 -0.35 18.48
CA LEU A 39 -0.16 0.56 17.43
C LEU A 39 -0.62 2.00 17.71
N ALA A 40 -1.90 2.18 18.06
CA ALA A 40 -2.44 3.49 18.40
C ALA A 40 -1.69 4.13 19.58
N TRP A 41 -1.40 3.36 20.64
CA TRP A 41 -0.60 3.83 21.77
C TRP A 41 0.83 4.18 21.35
N THR A 42 1.51 3.30 20.58
CA THR A 42 2.88 3.56 20.09
C THR A 42 2.94 4.85 19.27
N LEU A 43 1.98 5.08 18.39
CA LEU A 43 1.91 6.28 17.56
C LEU A 43 1.60 7.53 18.40
N SER A 44 0.67 7.42 19.36
CA SER A 44 0.29 8.51 20.27
C SER A 44 1.44 8.92 21.19
N ASP A 45 2.08 7.96 21.86
CA ASP A 45 3.20 8.20 22.77
C ASP A 45 4.36 8.90 22.06
N LYS A 46 4.57 8.57 20.80
CA LYS A 46 5.60 9.16 19.96
C LYS A 46 5.13 10.38 19.17
N ARG A 47 3.91 10.86 19.42
CA ARG A 47 3.31 12.05 18.79
C ARG A 47 3.35 11.98 17.26
N HIS A 48 2.90 10.85 16.71
CA HIS A 48 2.79 10.70 15.26
C HIS A 48 1.88 11.77 14.67
N ASP A 49 2.33 12.37 13.56
CA ASP A 49 1.56 13.37 12.83
C ASP A 49 0.87 12.70 11.61
N TYR A 50 -0.39 12.36 11.77
CA TYR A 50 -1.21 11.75 10.71
C TYR A 50 -1.41 12.66 9.49
N GLY A 51 -1.19 13.96 9.63
CA GLY A 51 -1.17 14.88 8.48
C GLY A 51 0.10 14.76 7.63
N LYS A 52 1.18 14.24 8.22
CA LYS A 52 2.44 13.98 7.51
C LYS A 52 2.51 12.60 6.88
N VAL A 53 1.96 11.58 7.55
CA VAL A 53 1.97 10.20 7.06
C VAL A 53 0.67 9.52 7.46
N GLU A 54 -0.03 9.02 6.46
CA GLU A 54 -1.25 8.24 6.62
C GLU A 54 -0.91 6.80 7.03
N VAL A 55 -1.65 6.26 8.01
CA VAL A 55 -1.45 4.91 8.54
C VAL A 55 -2.68 4.07 8.26
N VAL A 56 -2.49 2.95 7.56
CA VAL A 56 -3.55 2.03 7.16
C VAL A 56 -3.23 0.63 7.65
N VAL A 57 -4.24 -0.10 8.13
CA VAL A 57 -4.13 -1.54 8.41
C VAL A 57 -5.07 -2.31 7.49
N LEU A 58 -4.59 -3.44 6.95
CA LEU A 58 -5.31 -4.31 6.04
C LEU A 58 -5.43 -5.72 6.67
N PRO A 59 -6.39 -5.90 7.59
CA PRO A 59 -6.63 -7.18 8.27
C PRO A 59 -7.34 -8.19 7.34
N PRO A 60 -7.34 -9.50 7.68
CA PRO A 60 -8.25 -10.47 7.10
C PRO A 60 -9.73 -10.02 7.21
N PHE A 61 -10.58 -10.47 6.30
CA PHE A 61 -12.01 -10.11 6.29
C PHE A 61 -12.72 -10.37 7.63
N THR A 62 -12.35 -11.47 8.31
CA THR A 62 -12.90 -11.87 9.61
C THR A 62 -12.66 -10.85 10.72
N ASP A 63 -11.69 -9.99 10.57
CA ASP A 63 -11.21 -9.10 11.62
C ASP A 63 -11.64 -7.64 11.40
N ILE A 64 -12.05 -7.29 10.17
CA ILE A 64 -12.42 -5.92 9.78
C ILE A 64 -13.47 -5.31 10.72
N ARG A 65 -14.52 -6.07 11.06
CA ARG A 65 -15.57 -5.57 11.95
C ARG A 65 -15.04 -5.24 13.35
N SER A 66 -14.12 -6.04 13.87
CA SER A 66 -13.51 -5.80 15.19
C SER A 66 -12.59 -4.59 15.16
N VAL A 67 -11.80 -4.43 14.09
CA VAL A 67 -10.97 -3.24 13.86
C VAL A 67 -11.83 -1.99 13.74
N GLN A 68 -12.89 -2.02 12.94
CA GLN A 68 -13.86 -0.92 12.82
C GLN A 68 -14.40 -0.50 14.20
N THR A 69 -14.89 -1.46 14.98
CA THR A 69 -15.49 -1.16 16.29
C THR A 69 -14.51 -0.44 17.22
N LEU A 70 -13.23 -0.86 17.20
CA LEU A 70 -12.19 -0.21 18.00
C LEU A 70 -11.87 1.19 17.45
N VAL A 71 -11.64 1.32 16.15
CA VAL A 71 -11.29 2.60 15.52
C VAL A 71 -12.38 3.64 15.75
N ASP A 72 -13.65 3.27 15.53
CA ASP A 72 -14.79 4.15 15.75
C ASP A 72 -14.98 4.51 17.23
N GLY A 73 -14.87 3.50 18.12
CA GLY A 73 -15.09 3.65 19.55
C GLY A 73 -14.06 4.57 20.23
N ASP A 74 -12.80 4.38 19.89
CA ASP A 74 -11.68 5.14 20.44
C ASP A 74 -11.31 6.37 19.58
N ARG A 75 -12.01 6.59 18.46
CA ARG A 75 -11.78 7.69 17.50
C ARG A 75 -10.32 7.73 17.02
N LEU A 76 -9.80 6.59 16.65
CA LEU A 76 -8.43 6.49 16.17
C LEU A 76 -8.29 7.09 14.76
N SER A 77 -7.16 7.74 14.49
CA SER A 77 -6.82 8.26 13.17
C SER A 77 -6.08 7.22 12.30
N ILE A 78 -6.29 5.93 12.58
CA ILE A 78 -5.77 4.82 11.79
C ILE A 78 -6.86 4.42 10.81
N GLU A 79 -6.54 4.47 9.52
CA GLU A 79 -7.41 3.96 8.46
C GLU A 79 -7.33 2.42 8.39
N TYR A 80 -8.38 1.80 7.87
CA TYR A 80 -8.38 0.35 7.65
C TYR A 80 -9.02 -0.01 6.31
N GLY A 81 -8.70 -1.21 5.86
CA GLY A 81 -9.19 -1.70 4.58
C GLY A 81 -9.20 -3.22 4.50
N ALA A 82 -9.33 -3.73 3.28
CA ALA A 82 -9.42 -5.15 3.00
C ALA A 82 -8.26 -5.63 2.13
N GLN A 83 -8.04 -6.95 2.10
CA GLN A 83 -6.96 -7.58 1.35
C GLN A 83 -7.39 -8.05 -0.05
N ASP A 84 -8.67 -7.99 -0.36
CA ASP A 84 -9.26 -8.31 -1.66
C ASP A 84 -10.70 -7.78 -1.73
N VAL A 85 -11.29 -7.81 -2.95
CA VAL A 85 -12.68 -7.46 -3.22
C VAL A 85 -13.21 -8.25 -4.41
N SER A 86 -14.50 -8.59 -4.39
CA SER A 86 -15.18 -9.17 -5.55
C SER A 86 -15.46 -8.13 -6.63
N VAL A 87 -15.47 -8.56 -7.88
CA VAL A 87 -15.96 -7.75 -9.01
C VAL A 87 -17.48 -7.67 -9.04
N HIS A 88 -18.16 -8.53 -8.29
CA HIS A 88 -19.61 -8.63 -8.26
C HIS A 88 -20.21 -7.81 -7.13
N GLU A 89 -21.31 -7.12 -7.41
CA GLU A 89 -22.00 -6.31 -6.41
C GLU A 89 -22.78 -7.16 -5.40
N SER A 90 -23.41 -8.24 -5.88
CA SER A 90 -24.22 -9.17 -5.07
C SER A 90 -24.58 -10.42 -5.88
N GLY A 91 -25.17 -11.42 -5.24
CA GLY A 91 -25.77 -12.56 -5.93
C GLY A 91 -25.18 -13.91 -5.56
N ALA A 92 -25.24 -14.88 -6.48
CA ALA A 92 -24.85 -16.27 -6.26
C ALA A 92 -23.33 -16.49 -6.40
N TYR A 93 -22.58 -15.83 -5.55
CA TYR A 93 -21.10 -15.85 -5.49
C TYR A 93 -20.63 -16.23 -4.09
N THR A 94 -20.93 -17.47 -3.71
CA THR A 94 -20.66 -17.99 -2.35
C THR A 94 -19.18 -17.81 -1.98
N GLY A 95 -18.93 -17.10 -0.88
CA GLY A 95 -17.57 -16.83 -0.37
C GLY A 95 -16.98 -15.49 -0.82
N GLU A 96 -17.56 -14.81 -1.81
CA GLU A 96 -17.13 -13.50 -2.27
C GLU A 96 -17.55 -12.36 -1.32
N ILE A 97 -16.72 -11.35 -1.23
CA ILE A 97 -16.96 -10.11 -0.44
C ILE A 97 -17.06 -8.94 -1.41
N SER A 98 -18.23 -8.32 -1.51
CA SER A 98 -18.43 -7.20 -2.43
C SER A 98 -17.87 -5.89 -1.88
N ALA A 99 -17.58 -4.96 -2.80
CA ALA A 99 -17.13 -3.61 -2.43
C ALA A 99 -18.19 -2.87 -1.56
N GLY A 100 -19.47 -3.09 -1.83
CA GLY A 100 -20.56 -2.54 -1.01
C GLY A 100 -20.56 -3.02 0.43
N MET A 101 -20.20 -4.31 0.70
CA MET A 101 -20.05 -4.84 2.05
C MET A 101 -18.87 -4.17 2.77
N LEU A 102 -17.74 -3.99 2.10
CA LEU A 102 -16.55 -3.34 2.65
C LEU A 102 -16.80 -1.85 2.95
N ALA A 103 -17.47 -1.15 2.04
CA ALA A 103 -17.84 0.25 2.25
C ALA A 103 -18.78 0.43 3.46
N LYS A 104 -19.71 -0.52 3.69
CA LYS A 104 -20.58 -0.50 4.87
C LYS A 104 -19.84 -0.78 6.18
N LEU A 105 -18.70 -1.45 6.12
CA LEU A 105 -17.77 -1.61 7.23
C LEU A 105 -16.81 -0.43 7.38
N GLY A 106 -16.91 0.62 6.55
CA GLY A 106 -16.06 1.80 6.64
C GLY A 106 -14.65 1.61 6.10
N CYS A 107 -14.39 0.57 5.29
CA CYS A 107 -13.10 0.38 4.67
C CYS A 107 -12.76 1.55 3.74
N SER A 108 -11.63 2.22 3.97
CA SER A 108 -11.12 3.31 3.13
C SER A 108 -10.25 2.78 1.99
N TYR A 109 -9.64 1.61 2.15
CA TYR A 109 -8.71 1.00 1.21
C TYR A 109 -9.04 -0.46 0.92
N VAL A 110 -8.56 -0.95 -0.23
CA VAL A 110 -8.54 -2.37 -0.55
C VAL A 110 -7.33 -2.71 -1.43
N THR A 111 -6.59 -3.76 -1.06
CA THR A 111 -5.52 -4.28 -1.91
C THR A 111 -6.14 -5.14 -3.03
N VAL A 112 -5.70 -4.95 -4.27
CA VAL A 112 -6.12 -5.76 -5.42
C VAL A 112 -4.90 -6.20 -6.23
N GLY A 113 -4.92 -7.45 -6.73
CA GLY A 113 -3.84 -7.99 -7.52
C GLY A 113 -2.54 -8.23 -6.76
N HIS A 114 -2.59 -8.39 -5.43
CA HIS A 114 -1.41 -8.75 -4.64
C HIS A 114 -0.72 -9.98 -5.22
N SER A 115 0.61 -10.02 -5.19
CA SER A 115 1.41 -11.10 -5.80
C SER A 115 0.96 -12.51 -5.38
N GLU A 116 0.59 -12.72 -4.12
CA GLU A 116 0.05 -14.00 -3.63
C GLU A 116 -1.28 -14.35 -4.32
N ARG A 117 -2.15 -13.36 -4.59
CA ARG A 117 -3.42 -13.61 -5.28
C ARG A 117 -3.21 -13.89 -6.77
N ARG A 118 -2.29 -13.20 -7.41
CA ARG A 118 -1.87 -13.53 -8.78
C ARG A 118 -1.33 -14.95 -8.87
N GLN A 119 -0.54 -15.37 -7.89
CA GLN A 119 0.07 -16.70 -7.82
C GLN A 119 -0.94 -17.80 -7.46
N TYR A 120 -1.72 -17.63 -6.41
CA TYR A 120 -2.56 -18.71 -5.85
C TYR A 120 -3.98 -18.72 -6.38
N HIS A 121 -4.46 -17.61 -6.91
CA HIS A 121 -5.83 -17.46 -7.44
C HIS A 121 -5.85 -17.10 -8.92
N ALA A 122 -4.69 -17.09 -9.60
CA ALA A 122 -4.55 -16.78 -11.02
C ALA A 122 -5.19 -15.44 -11.42
N GLU A 123 -5.08 -14.42 -10.57
CA GLU A 123 -5.62 -13.09 -10.87
C GLU A 123 -4.84 -12.46 -12.02
N THR A 124 -5.54 -12.20 -13.13
CA THR A 124 -4.98 -11.51 -14.30
C THR A 124 -5.06 -10.00 -14.14
N ASP A 125 -4.38 -9.25 -15.02
CA ASP A 125 -4.44 -7.79 -15.00
C ASP A 125 -5.85 -7.27 -15.26
N GLU A 126 -6.61 -7.92 -16.15
CA GLU A 126 -8.00 -7.58 -16.44
C GLU A 126 -8.89 -7.76 -15.21
N LEU A 127 -8.68 -8.85 -14.46
CA LEU A 127 -9.43 -9.09 -13.22
C LEU A 127 -9.07 -8.03 -12.16
N VAL A 128 -7.80 -7.66 -12.06
CA VAL A 128 -7.34 -6.61 -11.14
C VAL A 128 -7.94 -5.27 -11.51
N ALA A 129 -7.98 -4.91 -12.80
CA ALA A 129 -8.64 -3.69 -13.27
C ALA A 129 -10.13 -3.68 -12.93
N ALA A 130 -10.83 -4.81 -13.10
CA ALA A 130 -12.23 -4.94 -12.74
C ALA A 130 -12.47 -4.80 -11.23
N LYS A 131 -11.59 -5.37 -10.38
CA LYS A 131 -11.62 -5.21 -8.92
C LYS A 131 -11.37 -3.77 -8.49
N ALA A 132 -10.38 -3.11 -9.10
CA ALA A 132 -10.10 -1.70 -8.83
C ALA A 132 -11.30 -0.81 -9.19
N LYS A 133 -11.96 -1.07 -10.32
CA LYS A 133 -13.17 -0.38 -10.73
C LYS A 133 -14.34 -0.60 -9.75
N ALA A 134 -14.52 -1.84 -9.27
CA ALA A 134 -15.56 -2.16 -8.28
C ALA A 134 -15.33 -1.43 -6.95
N ALA A 135 -14.09 -1.39 -6.47
CA ALA A 135 -13.70 -0.65 -5.27
C ALA A 135 -13.99 0.85 -5.41
N LEU A 136 -13.52 1.46 -6.50
CA LEU A 136 -13.75 2.89 -6.79
C LEU A 136 -15.25 3.22 -6.90
N GLY A 137 -16.04 2.33 -7.49
CA GLY A 137 -17.50 2.48 -7.57
C GLY A 137 -18.20 2.51 -6.21
N ALA A 138 -17.60 1.92 -5.19
CA ALA A 138 -18.09 1.92 -3.82
C ALA A 138 -17.42 3.00 -2.93
N GLY A 139 -16.58 3.85 -3.49
CA GLY A 139 -15.85 4.90 -2.75
C GLY A 139 -14.66 4.40 -1.95
N ILE A 140 -14.13 3.20 -2.27
CA ILE A 140 -12.95 2.62 -1.61
C ILE A 140 -11.74 2.83 -2.51
N THR A 141 -10.64 3.30 -1.96
CA THR A 141 -9.37 3.51 -2.69
C THR A 141 -8.66 2.17 -2.91
N PRO A 142 -8.47 1.72 -4.16
CA PRO A 142 -7.69 0.51 -4.42
C PRO A 142 -6.18 0.77 -4.29
N ILE A 143 -5.48 -0.21 -3.69
CA ILE A 143 -4.03 -0.36 -3.74
C ILE A 143 -3.76 -1.43 -4.78
N VAL A 144 -3.40 -1.02 -5.99
CA VAL A 144 -3.16 -1.93 -7.14
C VAL A 144 -1.73 -2.45 -7.07
N CYS A 145 -1.58 -3.76 -6.86
CA CYS A 145 -0.27 -4.39 -6.75
C CYS A 145 0.24 -4.87 -8.12
N VAL A 146 1.50 -4.58 -8.39
CA VAL A 146 2.28 -5.06 -9.53
C VAL A 146 3.65 -5.54 -9.05
N GLY A 147 4.26 -6.48 -9.75
CA GLY A 147 5.56 -6.98 -9.34
C GLY A 147 6.03 -8.19 -10.15
N GLU A 148 7.33 -8.35 -10.23
CA GLU A 148 7.98 -9.41 -10.98
C GLU A 148 8.60 -10.48 -10.07
N GLY A 149 8.62 -11.72 -10.58
CA GLY A 149 9.35 -12.82 -9.98
C GLY A 149 10.83 -12.84 -10.36
N LEU A 150 11.60 -13.74 -9.73
CA LEU A 150 13.05 -13.82 -9.86
C LEU A 150 13.51 -14.04 -11.30
N ALA A 151 12.84 -14.88 -12.09
CA ALA A 151 13.22 -15.14 -13.49
C ALA A 151 13.21 -13.85 -14.33
N ILE A 152 12.15 -13.08 -14.24
CA ILE A 152 12.00 -11.77 -14.94
C ILE A 152 13.07 -10.78 -14.50
N ARG A 153 13.38 -10.76 -13.18
CA ARG A 153 14.45 -9.89 -12.64
C ARG A 153 15.81 -10.29 -13.21
N GLN A 154 16.13 -11.58 -13.24
CA GLN A 154 17.39 -12.11 -13.77
C GLN A 154 17.56 -11.91 -15.28
N GLU A 155 16.47 -11.94 -16.03
CA GLU A 155 16.45 -11.63 -17.47
C GLU A 155 16.64 -10.13 -17.78
N GLY A 156 16.56 -9.26 -16.76
CA GLY A 156 16.63 -7.81 -16.93
C GLY A 156 15.41 -7.20 -17.62
N THR A 157 14.28 -7.93 -17.65
CA THR A 157 13.02 -7.51 -18.30
C THR A 157 11.98 -7.01 -17.28
N HIS A 158 12.39 -6.76 -16.03
CA HIS A 158 11.51 -6.37 -14.93
C HIS A 158 10.82 -5.02 -15.15
N VAL A 159 11.49 -4.03 -15.73
CA VAL A 159 10.87 -2.72 -16.02
C VAL A 159 9.74 -2.85 -17.03
N PRO A 160 9.93 -3.37 -18.26
CA PRO A 160 8.82 -3.54 -19.20
C PRO A 160 7.73 -4.48 -18.69
N TYR A 161 8.08 -5.49 -17.88
CA TYR A 161 7.10 -6.38 -17.24
C TYR A 161 6.17 -5.61 -16.29
N ASN A 162 6.72 -4.84 -15.37
CA ASN A 162 5.94 -4.06 -14.40
C ASN A 162 5.11 -2.97 -15.06
N THR A 163 5.65 -2.27 -16.05
CA THR A 163 4.90 -1.24 -16.79
C THR A 163 3.76 -1.85 -17.59
N ALA A 164 3.91 -3.05 -18.16
CA ALA A 164 2.83 -3.78 -18.82
C ALA A 164 1.73 -4.19 -17.81
N GLN A 165 2.10 -4.68 -16.62
CA GLN A 165 1.13 -4.97 -15.56
C GLN A 165 0.36 -3.72 -15.12
N VAL A 166 1.02 -2.56 -15.02
CA VAL A 166 0.35 -1.28 -14.70
C VAL A 166 -0.67 -0.94 -15.78
N VAL A 167 -0.29 -1.01 -17.05
CA VAL A 167 -1.22 -0.74 -18.18
C VAL A 167 -2.43 -1.64 -18.13
N GLY A 168 -2.24 -2.95 -17.94
CA GLY A 168 -3.31 -3.94 -17.88
C GLY A 168 -4.20 -3.76 -16.63
N SER A 169 -3.59 -3.58 -15.45
CA SER A 169 -4.31 -3.46 -14.18
C SER A 169 -5.04 -2.12 -14.00
N LEU A 170 -4.74 -1.10 -14.79
CA LEU A 170 -5.45 0.18 -14.82
C LEU A 170 -6.37 0.35 -16.04
N ALA A 171 -6.49 -0.69 -16.87
CA ALA A 171 -7.28 -0.62 -18.10
C ALA A 171 -8.75 -0.23 -17.82
N GLY A 172 -9.26 0.76 -18.57
CA GLY A 172 -10.64 1.23 -18.47
C GLY A 172 -10.94 2.14 -17.27
N LEU A 173 -9.91 2.52 -16.49
CA LEU A 173 -10.04 3.57 -15.47
C LEU A 173 -9.84 4.96 -16.10
N THR A 174 -10.53 5.97 -15.57
CA THR A 174 -10.35 7.36 -15.99
C THR A 174 -9.10 7.97 -15.35
N ALA A 175 -8.61 9.07 -15.92
CA ALA A 175 -7.49 9.83 -15.36
C ALA A 175 -7.73 10.27 -13.90
N GLU A 176 -8.94 10.71 -13.57
CA GLU A 176 -9.34 11.10 -12.23
C GLU A 176 -9.29 9.90 -11.26
N GLN A 177 -9.78 8.73 -11.69
CA GLN A 177 -9.73 7.50 -10.91
C GLN A 177 -8.28 7.07 -10.63
N VAL A 178 -7.41 7.14 -11.63
CA VAL A 178 -5.99 6.78 -11.48
C VAL A 178 -5.25 7.79 -10.60
N ALA A 179 -5.56 9.07 -10.66
CA ALA A 179 -4.98 10.08 -9.79
C ALA A 179 -5.27 9.83 -8.30
N GLY A 180 -6.43 9.22 -7.98
CA GLY A 180 -6.90 8.98 -6.61
C GLY A 180 -6.51 7.63 -6.00
N LEU A 181 -6.03 6.68 -6.79
CA LEU A 181 -5.64 5.36 -6.29
C LEU A 181 -4.18 5.30 -5.80
N VAL A 182 -3.77 4.12 -5.34
CA VAL A 182 -2.39 3.80 -4.95
C VAL A 182 -1.90 2.64 -5.81
N ILE A 183 -0.64 2.71 -6.27
CA ILE A 183 0.03 1.58 -6.93
C ILE A 183 1.10 1.06 -5.98
N ALA A 184 1.16 -0.25 -5.75
CA ALA A 184 2.18 -0.89 -4.92
C ALA A 184 3.09 -1.76 -5.78
N TYR A 185 4.38 -1.44 -5.80
CA TYR A 185 5.39 -2.27 -6.44
C TYR A 185 5.90 -3.34 -5.47
N GLU A 186 5.72 -4.59 -5.82
CA GLU A 186 6.17 -5.76 -5.07
C GLU A 186 7.35 -6.44 -5.79
N PRO A 187 8.60 -6.29 -5.34
CA PRO A 187 9.71 -7.12 -5.83
C PRO A 187 9.51 -8.56 -5.33
N VAL A 188 8.69 -9.37 -6.03
CA VAL A 188 8.29 -10.72 -5.56
C VAL A 188 9.49 -11.61 -5.31
N TRP A 189 10.59 -11.41 -6.06
CA TRP A 189 11.86 -12.09 -5.88
C TRP A 189 12.54 -11.81 -4.52
N ALA A 190 12.19 -10.71 -3.85
CA ALA A 190 12.72 -10.30 -2.54
C ALA A 190 11.72 -10.46 -1.39
N ILE A 191 10.52 -11.01 -1.64
CA ILE A 191 9.50 -11.20 -0.61
C ILE A 191 9.64 -12.60 0.02
N GLY A 192 10.11 -12.67 1.27
CA GLY A 192 10.21 -13.93 2.01
C GLY A 192 11.31 -14.88 1.52
N THR A 193 12.20 -14.44 0.64
CA THR A 193 13.28 -15.24 0.06
C THR A 193 14.62 -15.10 0.78
N GLY A 194 14.76 -14.04 1.60
CA GLY A 194 16.04 -13.63 2.18
C GLY A 194 16.84 -12.65 1.33
N GLU A 195 16.47 -12.48 0.07
CA GLU A 195 17.00 -11.40 -0.79
C GLU A 195 16.42 -10.05 -0.37
N VAL A 196 17.20 -8.99 -0.54
CA VAL A 196 16.78 -7.64 -0.18
C VAL A 196 16.98 -6.72 -1.39
N ALA A 197 15.89 -6.12 -1.86
CA ALA A 197 15.97 -5.06 -2.85
C ALA A 197 16.56 -3.80 -2.21
N THR A 198 17.49 -3.16 -2.90
CA THR A 198 18.07 -1.89 -2.47
C THR A 198 17.06 -0.74 -2.68
N PRO A 199 17.25 0.43 -2.03
CA PRO A 199 16.47 1.62 -2.36
C PRO A 199 16.53 2.02 -3.85
N ASP A 200 17.68 1.81 -4.50
CA ASP A 200 17.86 2.09 -5.91
C ASP A 200 17.08 1.12 -6.81
N ASP A 201 17.05 -0.17 -6.47
CA ASP A 201 16.19 -1.15 -7.17
C ASP A 201 14.70 -0.75 -7.07
N ALA A 202 14.28 -0.31 -5.89
CA ALA A 202 12.91 0.16 -5.66
C ALA A 202 12.61 1.44 -6.48
N GLN A 203 13.55 2.38 -6.49
CA GLN A 203 13.42 3.62 -7.26
C GLN A 203 13.35 3.37 -8.77
N GLU A 204 14.19 2.49 -9.30
CA GLU A 204 14.19 2.14 -10.72
C GLU A 204 12.78 1.78 -11.20
N VAL A 205 12.12 0.85 -10.50
CA VAL A 205 10.81 0.36 -10.92
C VAL A 205 9.70 1.36 -10.57
N CYS A 206 9.72 1.97 -9.38
CA CYS A 206 8.72 2.99 -9.01
C CYS A 206 8.77 4.21 -9.94
N GLY A 207 9.96 4.64 -10.35
CA GLY A 207 10.15 5.71 -11.34
C GLY A 207 9.62 5.31 -12.72
N ALA A 208 9.86 4.06 -13.15
CA ALA A 208 9.33 3.54 -14.41
C ALA A 208 7.79 3.45 -14.38
N ILE A 209 7.19 3.00 -13.26
CA ILE A 209 5.73 2.98 -13.05
C ILE A 209 5.15 4.40 -13.17
N ARG A 210 5.75 5.39 -12.50
CA ARG A 210 5.30 6.78 -12.57
C ARG A 210 5.40 7.34 -13.99
N ASN A 211 6.47 7.04 -14.71
CA ASN A 211 6.61 7.41 -16.11
C ASN A 211 5.55 6.75 -16.99
N GLN A 212 5.25 5.48 -16.77
CA GLN A 212 4.18 4.79 -17.49
C GLN A 212 2.80 5.42 -17.23
N VAL A 213 2.50 5.80 -15.99
CA VAL A 213 1.27 6.56 -15.67
C VAL A 213 1.25 7.91 -16.39
N LYS A 214 2.39 8.61 -16.45
CA LYS A 214 2.51 9.86 -17.20
C LYS A 214 2.22 9.69 -18.70
N GLU A 215 2.73 8.64 -19.31
CA GLU A 215 2.49 8.33 -20.72
C GLU A 215 1.03 7.97 -21.00
N SER A 216 0.40 7.21 -20.09
CA SER A 216 -0.96 6.70 -20.28
C SER A 216 -2.05 7.72 -19.91
N TYR A 217 -1.82 8.56 -18.87
CA TYR A 217 -2.85 9.41 -18.25
C TYR A 217 -2.44 10.88 -18.12
N GLY A 218 -1.23 11.25 -18.45
CA GLY A 218 -0.72 12.62 -18.39
C GLY A 218 0.07 12.96 -17.12
N ALA A 219 0.76 14.10 -17.19
CA ALA A 219 1.71 14.53 -16.15
C ALA A 219 1.03 14.80 -14.79
N ASP A 220 -0.16 15.39 -14.80
CA ASP A 220 -0.89 15.75 -13.58
C ASP A 220 -1.32 14.51 -12.81
N VAL A 221 -1.77 13.45 -13.51
CA VAL A 221 -2.12 12.16 -12.91
C VAL A 221 -0.87 11.50 -12.30
N ALA A 222 0.24 11.47 -13.03
CA ALA A 222 1.49 10.94 -12.54
C ALA A 222 2.06 11.71 -11.33
N ALA A 223 1.80 13.00 -11.25
CA ALA A 223 2.17 13.82 -10.10
C ALA A 223 1.27 13.57 -8.88
N ALA A 224 0.02 13.17 -9.08
CA ALA A 224 -0.96 12.95 -8.03
C ALA A 224 -0.94 11.52 -7.48
N VAL A 225 -0.80 10.49 -8.33
CA VAL A 225 -0.84 9.08 -7.94
C VAL A 225 0.25 8.76 -6.91
N ARG A 226 -0.12 8.03 -5.86
CA ARG A 226 0.83 7.56 -4.85
C ARG A 226 1.37 6.18 -5.24
N ILE A 227 2.69 6.00 -5.12
CA ILE A 227 3.36 4.73 -5.41
C ILE A 227 4.01 4.23 -4.12
N GLN A 228 3.66 3.02 -3.71
CA GLN A 228 4.23 2.34 -2.55
C GLN A 228 5.29 1.33 -2.99
N TYR A 229 6.28 1.14 -2.12
CA TYR A 229 7.18 0.00 -2.17
C TYR A 229 6.64 -1.15 -1.29
N GLY A 230 6.48 -2.34 -1.86
CA GLY A 230 5.90 -3.53 -1.22
C GLY A 230 6.88 -4.67 -0.96
N GLY A 231 8.18 -4.40 -0.91
CA GLY A 231 9.20 -5.38 -0.54
C GLY A 231 9.43 -5.50 0.96
N SER A 232 10.60 -5.98 1.36
CA SER A 232 10.99 -6.12 2.76
C SER A 232 11.27 -4.76 3.40
N VAL A 233 10.35 -4.27 4.23
CA VAL A 233 10.45 -2.99 4.95
C VAL A 233 10.57 -3.23 6.44
N LYS A 234 11.51 -2.53 7.07
CA LYS A 234 11.73 -2.49 8.54
C LYS A 234 11.95 -1.05 8.97
N ALA A 235 11.79 -0.77 10.26
CA ALA A 235 12.10 0.54 10.82
C ALA A 235 13.55 0.98 10.52
N ALA A 236 14.49 0.03 10.45
CA ALA A 236 15.89 0.27 10.18
C ALA A 236 16.21 0.67 8.72
N ASN A 237 15.38 0.30 7.73
CA ASN A 237 15.67 0.59 6.31
C ASN A 237 14.67 1.55 5.65
N VAL A 238 13.54 1.83 6.29
CA VAL A 238 12.46 2.62 5.70
C VAL A 238 12.88 4.03 5.32
N SER A 239 13.78 4.67 6.08
CA SER A 239 14.27 6.02 5.79
C SER A 239 14.99 6.09 4.43
N GLY A 240 15.85 5.11 4.13
CA GLY A 240 16.52 5.00 2.83
C GLY A 240 15.54 4.77 1.67
N ILE A 241 14.52 3.94 1.87
CA ILE A 241 13.47 3.69 0.88
C ILE A 241 12.65 4.98 0.63
N MET A 242 12.21 5.64 1.69
CA MET A 242 11.38 6.84 1.61
C MET A 242 12.13 8.10 1.15
N SER A 243 13.47 8.06 1.12
CA SER A 243 14.28 9.13 0.52
C SER A 243 14.18 9.15 -1.01
N GLN A 244 13.75 8.05 -1.62
CA GLN A 244 13.66 7.91 -3.07
C GLN A 244 12.54 8.80 -3.67
N PRO A 245 12.77 9.48 -4.81
CA PRO A 245 11.86 10.49 -5.35
C PRO A 245 10.49 9.97 -5.79
N ASP A 246 10.36 8.69 -6.17
CA ASP A 246 9.12 8.14 -6.70
C ASP A 246 8.42 7.16 -5.75
N ILE A 247 8.86 7.09 -4.50
CA ILE A 247 8.24 6.27 -3.46
C ILE A 247 7.46 7.15 -2.49
N ASP A 248 6.14 6.92 -2.41
CA ASP A 248 5.19 7.69 -1.61
C ASP A 248 4.64 6.88 -0.43
N GLY A 249 5.32 5.82 -0.03
CA GLY A 249 4.92 4.98 1.09
C GLY A 249 5.35 3.53 0.95
N CYS A 250 4.86 2.70 1.86
CA CYS A 250 5.18 1.28 1.87
C CYS A 250 3.93 0.42 2.09
N LEU A 251 3.86 -0.72 1.38
CA LEU A 251 2.94 -1.81 1.67
C LEU A 251 3.72 -2.85 2.47
N VAL A 252 3.49 -2.90 3.78
CA VAL A 252 4.31 -3.61 4.76
C VAL A 252 3.68 -4.94 5.13
N GLY A 253 4.38 -6.05 4.94
CA GLY A 253 3.93 -7.39 5.35
C GLY A 253 4.21 -7.68 6.83
N GLY A 254 5.04 -8.68 7.12
CA GLY A 254 5.30 -9.23 8.46
C GLY A 254 5.65 -8.21 9.54
N ALA A 255 6.38 -7.14 9.22
CA ALA A 255 6.71 -6.08 10.16
C ALA A 255 5.46 -5.33 10.67
N SER A 256 4.36 -5.33 9.91
CA SER A 256 3.09 -4.71 10.33
C SER A 256 2.34 -5.49 11.41
N LEU A 257 2.75 -6.72 11.71
CA LEU A 257 2.21 -7.53 12.79
C LEU A 257 2.81 -7.18 14.17
N GLN A 258 3.73 -6.23 14.22
CA GLN A 258 4.38 -5.78 15.45
C GLN A 258 4.22 -4.26 15.59
N ALA A 259 3.48 -3.84 16.62
CA ALA A 259 3.10 -2.45 16.81
C ALA A 259 4.29 -1.47 16.85
N ASP A 260 5.36 -1.83 17.56
CA ASP A 260 6.55 -0.98 17.68
C ASP A 260 7.31 -0.86 16.37
N GLU A 261 7.45 -1.98 15.64
CA GLU A 261 8.14 -2.02 14.35
C GLU A 261 7.34 -1.23 13.30
N PHE A 262 6.04 -1.48 13.19
CA PHE A 262 5.20 -0.75 12.26
C PHE A 262 5.06 0.73 12.63
N GLY A 263 4.95 1.04 13.92
CA GLY A 263 4.98 2.42 14.42
C GLY A 263 6.28 3.15 14.08
N GLY A 264 7.43 2.45 14.13
CA GLY A 264 8.72 2.95 13.65
C GLY A 264 8.71 3.25 12.15
N ILE A 265 8.18 2.31 11.34
CA ILE A 265 8.04 2.50 9.88
C ILE A 265 7.15 3.72 9.57
N CYS A 266 6.01 3.86 10.22
CA CYS A 266 5.10 5.00 10.03
C CYS A 266 5.77 6.35 10.36
N ARG A 267 6.77 6.33 11.22
CA ARG A 267 7.50 7.53 11.66
C ARG A 267 8.89 7.67 11.03
N PHE A 268 9.06 7.17 9.82
CA PHE A 268 10.34 7.22 9.08
C PHE A 268 10.98 8.62 9.03
N TYR A 269 10.17 9.67 9.08
CA TYR A 269 10.62 11.07 9.05
C TYR A 269 11.35 11.51 10.33
N ASP A 270 11.25 10.75 11.40
CA ASP A 270 12.00 10.96 12.65
C ASP A 270 13.25 10.08 12.74
N MET A 271 13.48 9.23 11.75
CA MET A 271 14.64 8.35 11.69
C MET A 271 15.82 9.07 11.02
N PRO A 272 17.07 8.86 11.46
CA PRO A 272 18.21 9.40 10.75
C PRO A 272 18.24 8.82 9.32
N ALA A 273 18.50 9.68 8.33
CA ALA A 273 18.84 9.20 6.99
C ALA A 273 20.17 8.44 7.10
N LEU A 274 20.20 7.19 6.69
CA LEU A 274 21.39 6.36 6.63
C LEU A 274 22.22 6.72 5.41
#